data_b8faa5d08af8bacabe23f3a1595e4159
#
_entry.id   b8faa5d08af8bacabe23f3a1595e4159
#
_cell.length_a   1.000
_cell.length_b   1.000
_cell.length_c   1.000
_cell.angle_alpha   90.00
_cell.angle_beta   90.00
_cell.angle_gamma   90.00
#
_symmetry.space_group_name_H-M   'P 1'
#
loop_
_entity.id
_entity.type
_entity.pdbx_description
1 polymer ?
#
loop_
_entity_poly.entity_id
_entity_poly.type
_entity_poly.pdbx_seq_one_letter_code
_entity_poly.pdbx_strand_id
1 'polypeptide(L)'
;MTRSAAFDILPTAGVTNDANHLITLNRHLSKALRSRPTQKALYYNDSSGDMRLKDAIVTHYRHRSLNQDPSQVCITGGCQHALFISLMATCSPGDTVAVESPAFYGVLQIMEQLKLKIIEVAADPREGLSVEDLVEKITEWPIKACIVSPNYATPTGAFMPEKARRALINLAVEKDFCIIEDDIYGDLAFPPFTAEPLKKFDPNGQVILCSSFSKSLSRDLRIGWVFGGKWHDKITQLKLVTQLSSSESTQQGLATFLEEGHYRRYIAQQVNTLKQQQRDLMTLLDTHWSDKIRYTHAQGGISMWVELDETINTQRSYNKVLEQGVIMTPGSLFSASGQYKNFLRLSYIHPLTEQRQAAVKKLFDVLLG
;
A
#
# COMPACT_ATOMS: atom_id res chain seq x y z
N MET A 1 -17.92 -5.72 -9.81
CA MET A 1 -16.45 -5.94 -9.88
C MET A 1 -15.88 -6.40 -8.56
N THR A 2 -16.40 -7.45 -7.94
CA THR A 2 -16.02 -7.87 -6.59
C THR A 2 -14.97 -8.98 -6.54
N ARG A 3 -14.50 -9.46 -7.67
CA ARG A 3 -13.43 -10.46 -7.72
C ARG A 3 -12.17 -9.83 -8.27
N SER A 4 -11.20 -9.63 -7.38
CA SER A 4 -9.76 -9.53 -7.68
C SER A 4 -9.23 -8.31 -8.42
N ALA A 5 -9.83 -7.15 -8.31
CA ALA A 5 -9.16 -5.89 -8.70
C ALA A 5 -7.80 -5.70 -7.99
N ALA A 6 -7.52 -6.50 -6.98
CA ALA A 6 -6.24 -6.51 -6.26
C ALA A 6 -5.13 -7.29 -6.99
N PHE A 7 -5.43 -7.97 -8.09
CA PHE A 7 -4.55 -8.96 -8.65
C PHE A 7 -4.34 -8.71 -10.13
N ASP A 8 -3.18 -8.56 -10.45
CA ASP A 8 -2.51 -8.47 -11.71
C ASP A 8 -2.76 -9.66 -12.59
N ILE A 9 -2.20 -9.64 -13.76
CA ILE A 9 -2.28 -10.72 -14.74
C ILE A 9 -1.99 -12.06 -14.06
N LEU A 10 -3.06 -12.69 -13.63
CA LEU A 10 -3.04 -14.05 -13.14
C LEU A 10 -3.84 -14.90 -14.10
N PRO A 11 -3.36 -16.08 -14.46
CA PRO A 11 -4.24 -17.10 -15.00
C PRO A 11 -5.35 -17.37 -13.97
N THR A 12 -6.55 -17.65 -14.42
CA THR A 12 -7.70 -17.96 -13.54
C THR A 12 -7.49 -19.20 -12.67
N ALA A 13 -6.58 -20.10 -13.05
CA ALA A 13 -6.05 -21.18 -12.22
C ALA A 13 -4.92 -20.65 -11.34
N GLY A 14 -5.01 -20.86 -10.02
CA GLY A 14 -4.09 -20.29 -9.04
C GLY A 14 -2.62 -20.66 -9.26
N VAL A 15 -1.73 -19.71 -9.00
CA VAL A 15 -0.29 -19.93 -8.96
C VAL A 15 0.08 -20.42 -7.57
N THR A 16 0.67 -21.60 -7.44
CA THR A 16 1.23 -22.11 -6.17
C THR A 16 2.59 -21.44 -5.93
N ASN A 17 2.68 -20.62 -4.90
CA ASN A 17 3.96 -20.10 -4.41
C ASN A 17 4.49 -21.00 -3.31
N ASP A 18 5.77 -21.36 -3.36
CA ASP A 18 6.49 -22.03 -2.28
C ASP A 18 6.57 -21.10 -1.06
N ALA A 19 5.78 -21.40 -0.03
CA ALA A 19 5.57 -20.54 1.13
C ALA A 19 6.44 -20.94 2.34
N ASN A 20 7.68 -21.36 2.11
CA ASN A 20 8.60 -21.84 3.18
C ASN A 20 8.80 -20.82 4.32
N HIS A 21 8.74 -19.52 4.03
CA HIS A 21 8.85 -18.47 5.04
C HIS A 21 7.64 -18.42 5.99
N LEU A 22 6.46 -18.87 5.55
CA LEU A 22 5.26 -18.93 6.38
C LEU A 22 5.32 -20.05 7.40
N ILE A 23 6.14 -21.08 7.19
CA ILE A 23 6.29 -22.21 8.14
C ILE A 23 6.80 -21.69 9.48
N THR A 24 7.84 -20.86 9.48
CA THR A 24 8.39 -20.27 10.70
C THR A 24 7.39 -19.34 11.37
N LEU A 25 6.73 -18.48 10.60
CA LEU A 25 5.68 -17.61 11.11
C LEU A 25 4.55 -18.43 11.76
N ASN A 26 4.02 -19.43 11.04
CA ASN A 26 2.95 -20.30 11.54
C ASN A 26 3.34 -21.05 12.83
N ARG A 27 4.62 -21.40 12.99
CA ARG A 27 5.14 -21.99 14.23
C ARG A 27 5.04 -21.03 15.40
N HIS A 28 5.41 -19.77 15.23
CA HIS A 28 5.29 -18.73 16.26
C HIS A 28 3.83 -18.43 16.60
N LEU A 29 2.95 -18.30 15.60
CA LEU A 29 1.52 -18.09 15.79
C LEU A 29 0.89 -19.26 16.57
N SER A 30 1.21 -20.50 16.19
CA SER A 30 0.71 -21.70 16.85
C SER A 30 1.23 -21.83 18.30
N LYS A 31 2.49 -21.43 18.55
CA LYS A 31 3.06 -21.39 19.89
C LYS A 31 2.33 -20.38 20.76
N ALA A 32 2.12 -19.15 20.26
CA ALA A 32 1.41 -18.08 20.97
C ALA A 32 -0.04 -18.49 21.29
N LEU A 33 -0.73 -19.15 20.36
CA LEU A 33 -2.09 -19.63 20.57
C LEU A 33 -2.16 -20.67 21.69
N ARG A 34 -1.23 -21.64 21.72
CA ARG A 34 -1.18 -22.71 22.75
C ARG A 34 -0.76 -22.19 24.13
N SER A 35 0.06 -21.16 24.21
CA SER A 35 0.56 -20.60 25.47
C SER A 35 -0.41 -19.60 26.12
N ARG A 36 -1.52 -19.26 25.48
CA ARG A 36 -2.50 -18.29 25.99
C ARG A 36 -3.21 -18.87 27.24
N PRO A 37 -3.19 -18.17 28.39
CA PRO A 37 -3.92 -18.57 29.58
C PRO A 37 -5.43 -18.59 29.30
N THR A 38 -6.13 -19.65 29.69
CA THR A 38 -7.57 -19.83 29.44
C THR A 38 -8.41 -18.69 30.04
N GLN A 39 -8.03 -18.18 31.21
CA GLN A 39 -8.74 -17.07 31.87
C GLN A 39 -8.68 -15.78 31.05
N LYS A 40 -7.56 -15.47 30.38
CA LYS A 40 -7.42 -14.30 29.50
C LYS A 40 -8.27 -14.41 28.23
N ALA A 41 -8.68 -15.60 27.83
CA ALA A 41 -9.51 -15.79 26.65
C ALA A 41 -10.93 -15.21 26.77
N LEU A 42 -11.37 -14.87 27.96
CA LEU A 42 -12.70 -14.29 28.25
C LEU A 42 -12.74 -12.77 28.21
N TYR A 43 -11.60 -12.09 28.06
CA TYR A 43 -11.51 -10.64 28.11
C TYR A 43 -10.88 -10.09 26.82
N TYR A 44 -11.33 -8.90 26.44
CA TYR A 44 -10.66 -8.13 25.39
C TYR A 44 -9.35 -7.53 25.92
N ASN A 45 -8.34 -7.50 25.05
CA ASN A 45 -7.08 -6.82 25.32
C ASN A 45 -7.19 -5.33 24.97
N ASP A 46 -6.10 -4.61 25.24
CA ASP A 46 -5.98 -3.21 24.84
C ASP A 46 -6.39 -3.01 23.37
N SER A 47 -7.33 -2.09 23.15
CA SER A 47 -7.85 -1.79 21.82
C SER A 47 -6.77 -1.25 20.89
N SER A 48 -5.79 -0.54 21.43
CA SER A 48 -4.65 -0.01 20.66
C SER A 48 -3.64 -1.08 20.26
N GLY A 49 -3.72 -2.30 20.82
CA GLY A 49 -2.89 -3.45 20.47
C GLY A 49 -1.86 -3.86 21.52
N ASP A 50 -1.23 -5.00 21.30
CA ASP A 50 -0.21 -5.58 22.16
C ASP A 50 1.06 -4.73 22.17
N MET A 51 1.54 -4.34 23.37
CA MET A 51 2.68 -3.45 23.54
C MET A 51 3.96 -4.03 22.94
N ARG A 52 4.16 -5.34 23.07
CA ARG A 52 5.33 -6.02 22.54
C ARG A 52 5.37 -5.97 21.01
N LEU A 53 4.21 -6.07 20.33
CA LEU A 53 4.14 -5.89 18.88
C LEU A 53 4.42 -4.44 18.48
N LYS A 54 3.91 -3.46 19.25
CA LYS A 54 4.19 -2.04 19.01
C LYS A 54 5.67 -1.74 19.13
N ASP A 55 6.37 -2.26 20.16
CA ASP A 55 7.82 -2.14 20.34
C ASP A 55 8.59 -2.75 19.16
N ALA A 56 8.18 -3.93 18.70
CA ALA A 56 8.80 -4.60 17.57
C ALA A 56 8.63 -3.80 16.27
N ILE A 57 7.44 -3.19 16.04
CA ILE A 57 7.18 -2.32 14.89
C ILE A 57 8.06 -1.06 14.96
N VAL A 58 8.10 -0.38 16.10
CA VAL A 58 8.95 0.81 16.27
C VAL A 58 10.42 0.46 16.05
N THR A 59 10.89 -0.66 16.58
CA THR A 59 12.26 -1.14 16.36
C THR A 59 12.53 -1.40 14.88
N HIS A 60 11.56 -1.95 14.15
CA HIS A 60 11.67 -2.12 12.70
C HIS A 60 11.78 -0.77 11.98
N TYR A 61 10.98 0.23 12.33
CA TYR A 61 11.03 1.56 11.72
C TYR A 61 12.30 2.35 12.04
N ARG A 62 12.99 2.07 13.16
CA ARG A 62 14.32 2.66 13.43
C ARG A 62 15.33 2.34 12.35
N HIS A 63 15.27 1.16 11.73
CA HIS A 63 16.10 0.80 10.57
C HIS A 63 15.76 1.60 9.29
N ARG A 64 14.61 2.27 9.28
CA ARG A 64 14.16 3.18 8.24
C ARG A 64 14.21 4.65 8.71
N SER A 65 15.06 4.94 9.69
CA SER A 65 15.33 6.28 10.23
C SER A 65 14.12 6.97 10.87
N LEU A 66 13.07 6.24 11.28
CA LEU A 66 11.94 6.77 12.03
C LEU A 66 12.01 6.31 13.49
N ASN A 67 12.15 7.26 14.42
CA ASN A 67 12.10 6.98 15.84
C ASN A 67 10.80 7.50 16.44
N GLN A 68 9.97 6.60 16.96
CA GLN A 68 8.68 6.91 17.55
C GLN A 68 8.53 6.19 18.89
N ASP A 69 7.63 6.70 19.73
CA ASP A 69 7.24 6.03 20.97
C ASP A 69 6.23 4.91 20.63
N PRO A 70 6.41 3.69 21.15
CA PRO A 70 5.47 2.59 20.96
C PRO A 70 4.04 2.92 21.43
N SER A 71 3.88 3.78 22.44
CA SER A 71 2.55 4.23 22.89
C SER A 71 1.79 4.98 21.81
N GLN A 72 2.49 5.58 20.83
CA GLN A 72 1.90 6.30 19.69
C GLN A 72 1.52 5.38 18.51
N VAL A 73 1.63 4.08 18.68
CA VAL A 73 1.23 3.08 17.69
C VAL A 73 -0.15 2.52 18.02
N CYS A 74 -1.04 2.48 17.04
CA CYS A 74 -2.32 1.78 17.13
C CYS A 74 -2.34 0.62 16.13
N ILE A 75 -2.53 -0.61 16.61
CA ILE A 75 -2.64 -1.82 15.76
C ILE A 75 -4.04 -1.88 15.14
N THR A 76 -4.11 -2.17 13.86
CA THR A 76 -5.35 -2.17 13.06
C THR A 76 -5.57 -3.48 12.31
N GLY A 77 -6.75 -3.66 11.71
CA GLY A 77 -7.11 -4.79 10.86
C GLY A 77 -6.52 -4.72 9.44
N GLY A 78 -5.29 -4.21 9.31
CA GLY A 78 -4.58 -3.96 8.05
C GLY A 78 -4.61 -2.48 7.64
N CYS A 79 -3.83 -2.12 6.59
CA CYS A 79 -3.65 -0.74 6.14
C CYS A 79 -4.97 -0.07 5.71
N GLN A 80 -5.88 -0.81 5.08
CA GLN A 80 -7.18 -0.25 4.66
C GLN A 80 -8.03 0.19 5.87
N HIS A 81 -8.00 -0.55 6.98
CA HIS A 81 -8.63 -0.13 8.23
C HIS A 81 -7.88 1.07 8.86
N ALA A 82 -6.55 1.08 8.76
CA ALA A 82 -5.74 2.21 9.21
C ALA A 82 -6.12 3.51 8.47
N LEU A 83 -6.19 3.47 7.14
CA LEU A 83 -6.62 4.59 6.29
C LEU A 83 -8.04 5.05 6.62
N PHE A 84 -8.98 4.09 6.78
CA PHE A 84 -10.38 4.37 7.10
C PHE A 84 -10.52 5.15 8.42
N ILE A 85 -9.94 4.66 9.51
CA ILE A 85 -10.04 5.34 10.81
C ILE A 85 -9.22 6.65 10.85
N SER A 86 -8.15 6.77 10.06
CA SER A 86 -7.39 8.02 9.93
C SER A 86 -8.22 9.10 9.24
N LEU A 87 -8.93 8.76 8.17
CA LEU A 87 -9.87 9.68 7.52
C LEU A 87 -11.03 10.07 8.44
N MET A 88 -11.61 9.13 9.20
CA MET A 88 -12.64 9.43 10.20
C MET A 88 -12.12 10.32 11.34
N ALA A 89 -10.84 10.22 11.67
CA ALA A 89 -10.23 11.05 12.71
C ALA A 89 -10.01 12.49 12.26
N THR A 90 -9.77 12.71 10.98
CA THR A 90 -9.33 13.99 10.41
C THR A 90 -10.43 14.75 9.67
N CYS A 91 -11.43 14.03 9.14
CA CYS A 91 -12.45 14.57 8.25
C CYS A 91 -13.86 14.28 8.74
N SER A 92 -14.80 15.11 8.30
CA SER A 92 -16.25 14.94 8.41
C SER A 92 -16.88 14.76 7.03
N PRO A 93 -18.08 14.15 6.90
CA PRO A 93 -18.78 14.08 5.62
C PRO A 93 -18.92 15.46 4.95
N GLY A 94 -18.55 15.54 3.67
CA GLY A 94 -18.54 16.78 2.90
C GLY A 94 -17.20 17.53 2.88
N ASP A 95 -16.25 17.17 3.76
CA ASP A 95 -14.89 17.72 3.72
C ASP A 95 -14.15 17.30 2.44
N THR A 96 -13.21 18.16 2.04
CA THR A 96 -12.39 17.96 0.84
C THR A 96 -11.07 17.30 1.21
N VAL A 97 -10.74 16.22 0.49
CA VAL A 97 -9.49 15.48 0.65
C VAL A 97 -8.75 15.45 -0.68
N ALA A 98 -7.48 15.84 -0.65
CA ALA A 98 -6.58 15.71 -1.79
C ALA A 98 -6.00 14.28 -1.83
N VAL A 99 -5.81 13.74 -3.03
CA VAL A 99 -5.16 12.45 -3.26
C VAL A 99 -4.31 12.51 -4.52
N GLU A 100 -3.14 11.87 -4.51
CA GLU A 100 -2.35 11.72 -5.74
C GLU A 100 -3.14 11.00 -6.84
N SER A 101 -2.94 11.36 -8.09
CA SER A 101 -3.57 10.69 -9.24
C SER A 101 -2.49 10.25 -10.23
N PRO A 102 -2.40 8.93 -10.54
CA PRO A 102 -3.31 7.85 -10.13
C PRO A 102 -3.16 7.42 -8.67
N ALA A 103 -4.28 7.07 -8.02
CA ALA A 103 -4.35 6.65 -6.62
C ALA A 103 -4.78 5.18 -6.45
N PHE A 104 -4.45 4.59 -5.31
CA PHE A 104 -4.97 3.27 -4.94
C PHE A 104 -6.51 3.31 -4.84
N TYR A 105 -7.19 2.51 -5.66
CA TYR A 105 -8.67 2.49 -5.72
C TYR A 105 -9.34 2.20 -4.37
N GLY A 106 -8.69 1.46 -3.47
CA GLY A 106 -9.23 1.20 -2.14
C GLY A 106 -9.40 2.46 -1.29
N VAL A 107 -8.51 3.44 -1.44
CA VAL A 107 -8.65 4.74 -0.76
C VAL A 107 -9.76 5.59 -1.38
N LEU A 108 -9.91 5.56 -2.71
CA LEU A 108 -11.01 6.24 -3.40
C LEU A 108 -12.37 5.71 -2.92
N GLN A 109 -12.50 4.38 -2.80
CA GLN A 109 -13.71 3.74 -2.26
C GLN A 109 -13.98 4.11 -0.80
N ILE A 110 -12.95 4.21 0.04
CA ILE A 110 -13.11 4.66 1.44
C ILE A 110 -13.65 6.10 1.47
N MET A 111 -13.06 7.00 0.70
CA MET A 111 -13.50 8.41 0.64
C MET A 111 -14.94 8.54 0.15
N GLU A 112 -15.34 7.75 -0.85
CA GLU A 112 -16.72 7.69 -1.33
C GLU A 112 -17.68 7.25 -0.22
N GLN A 113 -17.37 6.16 0.51
CA GLN A 113 -18.19 5.67 1.62
C GLN A 113 -18.30 6.68 2.77
N LEU A 114 -17.24 7.44 3.03
CA LEU A 114 -17.22 8.50 4.03
C LEU A 114 -17.85 9.81 3.53
N LYS A 115 -18.36 9.85 2.30
CA LYS A 115 -18.97 11.03 1.66
C LYS A 115 -18.04 12.25 1.62
N LEU A 116 -16.75 12.00 1.39
CA LEU A 116 -15.73 13.04 1.24
C LEU A 116 -15.68 13.53 -0.22
N LYS A 117 -15.34 14.78 -0.41
CA LYS A 117 -15.04 15.35 -1.74
C LYS A 117 -13.59 15.01 -2.10
N ILE A 118 -13.40 14.43 -3.28
CA ILE A 118 -12.08 13.98 -3.75
C ILE A 118 -11.53 15.01 -4.72
N ILE A 119 -10.36 15.54 -4.44
CA ILE A 119 -9.57 16.38 -5.35
C ILE A 119 -8.34 15.58 -5.76
N GLU A 120 -8.26 15.24 -7.03
CA GLU A 120 -7.10 14.58 -7.62
C GLU A 120 -5.98 15.60 -7.87
N VAL A 121 -4.80 15.31 -7.34
CA VAL A 121 -3.57 16.08 -7.52
C VAL A 121 -2.69 15.33 -8.51
N ALA A 122 -2.17 16.01 -9.50
CA ALA A 122 -1.29 15.42 -10.50
C ALA A 122 -0.08 14.73 -9.83
N ALA A 123 0.30 13.58 -10.35
CA ALA A 123 1.48 12.87 -9.88
C ALA A 123 2.42 12.54 -11.05
N ASP A 124 3.70 12.82 -10.88
CA ASP A 124 4.74 12.35 -11.78
C ASP A 124 4.92 10.82 -11.64
N PRO A 125 5.04 10.06 -12.74
CA PRO A 125 5.17 8.60 -12.67
C PRO A 125 6.42 8.09 -11.94
N ARG A 126 7.43 8.94 -11.71
CA ARG A 126 8.69 8.62 -11.03
C ARG A 126 8.75 9.21 -9.63
N GLU A 127 8.29 10.46 -9.46
CA GLU A 127 8.45 11.26 -8.24
C GLU A 127 7.17 11.33 -7.39
N GLY A 128 6.02 10.88 -7.90
CA GLY A 128 4.75 10.89 -7.18
C GLY A 128 4.06 12.24 -7.17
N LEU A 129 3.32 12.54 -6.11
CA LEU A 129 2.47 13.72 -5.98
C LEU A 129 3.23 15.03 -6.27
N SER A 130 2.69 15.86 -7.16
CA SER A 130 3.17 17.23 -7.41
C SER A 130 2.73 18.17 -6.28
N VAL A 131 3.72 18.71 -5.56
CA VAL A 131 3.45 19.70 -4.50
C VAL A 131 2.99 21.02 -5.11
N GLU A 132 3.46 21.33 -6.31
CA GLU A 132 3.09 22.54 -7.06
C GLU A 132 1.60 22.51 -7.43
N ASP A 133 1.09 21.41 -7.99
CA ASP A 133 -0.34 21.25 -8.30
C ASP A 133 -1.18 21.24 -7.00
N LEU A 134 -0.68 20.64 -5.92
CA LEU A 134 -1.37 20.70 -4.63
C LEU A 134 -1.50 22.13 -4.11
N VAL A 135 -0.48 22.99 -4.27
CA VAL A 135 -0.55 24.42 -3.91
C VAL A 135 -1.66 25.12 -4.68
N GLU A 136 -1.80 24.86 -5.99
CA GLU A 136 -2.89 25.40 -6.80
C GLU A 136 -4.25 24.94 -6.29
N LYS A 137 -4.41 23.63 -6.04
CA LYS A 137 -5.67 23.06 -5.53
C LYS A 137 -6.08 23.62 -4.16
N ILE A 138 -5.13 23.90 -3.27
CA ILE A 138 -5.41 24.48 -1.96
C ILE A 138 -5.98 25.91 -2.07
N THR A 139 -5.64 26.65 -3.11
CA THR A 139 -6.23 27.99 -3.33
C THR A 139 -7.70 27.93 -3.72
N GLU A 140 -8.14 26.84 -4.35
CA GLU A 140 -9.50 26.65 -4.83
C GLU A 140 -10.38 25.87 -3.85
N TRP A 141 -9.78 24.99 -3.05
CA TRP A 141 -10.51 24.02 -2.22
C TRP A 141 -10.02 24.03 -0.77
N PRO A 142 -10.94 23.99 0.22
CA PRO A 142 -10.58 23.90 1.63
C PRO A 142 -10.15 22.46 1.99
N ILE A 143 -8.92 22.09 1.63
CA ILE A 143 -8.39 20.74 1.83
C ILE A 143 -8.16 20.48 3.32
N LYS A 144 -8.78 19.41 3.86
CA LYS A 144 -8.64 18.95 5.25
C LYS A 144 -7.56 17.88 5.43
N ALA A 145 -7.38 17.04 4.43
CA ALA A 145 -6.35 16.01 4.44
C ALA A 145 -5.79 15.80 3.03
N CYS A 146 -4.55 15.33 2.96
CA CYS A 146 -3.90 14.89 1.72
C CYS A 146 -3.41 13.45 1.92
N ILE A 147 -3.84 12.52 1.05
CA ILE A 147 -3.39 11.13 1.08
C ILE A 147 -2.30 10.97 0.04
N VAL A 148 -1.18 10.39 0.44
CA VAL A 148 0.00 10.20 -0.41
C VAL A 148 0.70 8.89 -0.10
N SER A 149 1.22 8.23 -1.14
CA SER A 149 2.09 7.05 -1.01
C SER A 149 3.52 7.42 -1.43
N PRO A 150 4.36 7.95 -0.52
CA PRO A 150 5.65 8.51 -0.89
C PRO A 150 6.69 7.44 -1.25
N ASN A 151 6.42 6.18 -0.92
CA ASN A 151 7.31 5.05 -1.13
C ASN A 151 6.66 4.02 -2.05
N TYR A 152 7.09 4.01 -3.32
CA TYR A 152 6.64 3.03 -4.33
C TYR A 152 5.13 3.02 -4.54
N ALA A 153 4.58 4.21 -4.79
CA ALA A 153 3.15 4.44 -4.98
C ALA A 153 2.51 3.44 -5.96
N THR A 154 1.37 2.89 -5.60
CA THR A 154 0.63 2.05 -6.54
C THR A 154 -0.41 2.91 -7.30
N PRO A 155 -0.45 2.84 -8.64
CA PRO A 155 0.09 1.80 -9.50
C PRO A 155 1.49 2.08 -10.08
N THR A 156 2.02 3.29 -9.95
CA THR A 156 3.17 3.79 -10.71
C THR A 156 4.52 3.24 -10.26
N GLY A 157 4.67 2.90 -8.99
CA GLY A 157 5.97 2.63 -8.38
C GLY A 157 6.79 3.88 -8.07
N ALA A 158 6.18 5.06 -8.11
CA ALA A 158 6.84 6.35 -7.85
C ALA A 158 7.46 6.41 -6.46
N PHE A 159 8.57 7.14 -6.35
CA PHE A 159 9.29 7.38 -5.10
C PHE A 159 9.51 8.88 -4.92
N MET A 160 8.86 9.45 -3.91
CA MET A 160 8.90 10.89 -3.66
C MET A 160 10.29 11.33 -3.17
N PRO A 161 10.95 12.28 -3.84
CA PRO A 161 12.24 12.83 -3.41
C PRO A 161 12.14 13.56 -2.08
N GLU A 162 13.24 13.59 -1.31
CA GLU A 162 13.27 14.25 0.02
C GLU A 162 12.84 15.71 -0.06
N LYS A 163 13.26 16.45 -1.10
CA LYS A 163 12.87 17.85 -1.31
C LYS A 163 11.34 18.00 -1.37
N ALA A 164 10.66 17.15 -2.12
CA ALA A 164 9.20 17.16 -2.24
C ALA A 164 8.51 16.76 -0.91
N ARG A 165 9.07 15.78 -0.18
CA ARG A 165 8.58 15.39 1.15
C ARG A 165 8.60 16.56 2.13
N ARG A 166 9.72 17.28 2.21
CA ARG A 166 9.87 18.46 3.08
C ARG A 166 8.94 19.59 2.66
N ALA A 167 8.80 19.84 1.35
CA ALA A 167 7.89 20.84 0.83
C ALA A 167 6.43 20.54 1.17
N LEU A 168 6.01 19.27 1.03
CA LEU A 168 4.66 18.82 1.38
C LEU A 168 4.36 18.99 2.87
N ILE A 169 5.31 18.64 3.76
CA ILE A 169 5.14 18.81 5.20
C ILE A 169 5.06 20.29 5.58
N ASN A 170 5.93 21.14 5.02
CA ASN A 170 5.89 22.58 5.28
C ASN A 170 4.56 23.19 4.84
N LEU A 171 4.06 22.78 3.67
CA LEU A 171 2.76 23.20 3.18
C LEU A 171 1.62 22.75 4.09
N ALA A 172 1.67 21.51 4.61
CA ALA A 172 0.66 20.99 5.53
C ALA A 172 0.64 21.74 6.86
N VAL A 173 1.80 22.16 7.35
CA VAL A 173 1.91 22.99 8.57
C VAL A 173 1.38 24.39 8.30
N GLU A 174 1.77 25.03 7.19
CA GLU A 174 1.35 26.37 6.82
C GLU A 174 -0.17 26.49 6.62
N LYS A 175 -0.77 25.51 5.95
CA LYS A 175 -2.20 25.49 5.57
C LYS A 175 -3.08 24.71 6.53
N ASP A 176 -2.51 24.12 7.59
CA ASP A 176 -3.18 23.35 8.64
C ASP A 176 -4.06 22.20 8.11
N PHE A 177 -3.49 21.35 7.24
CA PHE A 177 -4.14 20.10 6.83
C PHE A 177 -3.35 18.87 7.28
N CYS A 178 -4.04 17.73 7.40
CA CYS A 178 -3.43 16.44 7.74
C CYS A 178 -2.80 15.79 6.51
N ILE A 179 -1.62 15.20 6.66
CA ILE A 179 -1.09 14.25 5.67
C ILE A 179 -1.37 12.83 6.17
N ILE A 180 -1.99 12.00 5.32
CA ILE A 180 -2.16 10.56 5.57
C ILE A 180 -1.20 9.83 4.62
N GLU A 181 -0.12 9.31 5.19
CA GLU A 181 0.90 8.55 4.48
C GLU A 181 0.49 7.08 4.39
N ASP A 182 0.36 6.54 3.17
CA ASP A 182 0.24 5.10 2.92
C ASP A 182 1.64 4.51 2.65
N ASP A 183 2.25 3.93 3.69
CA ASP A 183 3.60 3.34 3.64
C ASP A 183 3.56 1.81 3.47
N ILE A 184 2.58 1.30 2.75
CA ILE A 184 2.37 -0.17 2.58
C ILE A 184 3.51 -0.87 1.84
N TYR A 185 4.28 -0.15 1.02
CA TYR A 185 5.37 -0.69 0.21
C TYR A 185 6.77 -0.27 0.66
N GLY A 186 6.90 0.52 1.73
CA GLY A 186 8.19 1.05 2.17
C GLY A 186 9.25 -0.02 2.52
N ASP A 187 8.83 -1.22 2.94
CA ASP A 187 9.74 -2.34 3.18
C ASP A 187 10.24 -3.02 1.90
N LEU A 188 9.67 -2.70 0.74
CA LEU A 188 9.96 -3.36 -0.53
C LEU A 188 10.90 -2.54 -1.43
N ALA A 189 11.80 -1.76 -0.82
CA ALA A 189 12.88 -1.05 -1.51
C ALA A 189 13.91 -2.02 -2.09
N PHE A 190 14.30 -1.82 -3.36
CA PHE A 190 15.36 -2.65 -3.95
C PHE A 190 16.75 -2.16 -3.53
N PRO A 191 17.62 -3.06 -3.08
CA PRO A 191 18.99 -2.69 -2.67
C PRO A 191 19.73 -1.93 -3.79
N PRO A 192 20.56 -0.93 -3.43
CA PRO A 192 21.01 -0.54 -2.08
C PRO A 192 20.09 0.47 -1.34
N PHE A 193 18.94 0.79 -1.87
CA PHE A 193 18.07 1.83 -1.32
C PHE A 193 17.31 1.36 -0.07
N THR A 194 17.07 2.32 0.83
CA THR A 194 16.16 2.17 1.99
C THR A 194 15.11 3.27 1.89
N ALA A 195 13.84 2.89 1.91
CA ALA A 195 12.74 3.85 1.84
C ALA A 195 12.43 4.40 3.23
N GLU A 196 12.80 5.64 3.46
CA GLU A 196 12.43 6.35 4.67
C GLU A 196 10.98 6.82 4.60
N PRO A 197 10.19 6.73 5.68
CA PRO A 197 8.83 7.26 5.67
C PRO A 197 8.81 8.79 5.66
N LEU A 198 7.75 9.36 5.08
CA LEU A 198 7.50 10.81 5.08
C LEU A 198 7.42 11.35 6.52
N LYS A 199 6.78 10.59 7.41
CA LYS A 199 6.64 10.91 8.83
C LYS A 199 7.98 11.17 9.54
N LYS A 200 9.10 10.67 9.05
CA LYS A 200 10.44 10.99 9.58
C LYS A 200 10.71 12.51 9.59
N PHE A 201 10.18 13.23 8.62
CA PHE A 201 10.40 14.65 8.41
C PHE A 201 9.36 15.54 9.12
N ASP A 202 8.46 14.95 9.90
CA ASP A 202 7.34 15.62 10.56
C ASP A 202 7.62 15.88 12.05
N PRO A 203 8.12 17.05 12.44
CA PRO A 203 8.36 17.39 13.84
C PRO A 203 7.09 17.79 14.60
N ASN A 204 6.01 18.12 13.87
CA ASN A 204 4.82 18.73 14.45
C ASN A 204 3.64 17.75 14.62
N GLY A 205 3.80 16.47 14.23
CA GLY A 205 2.75 15.47 14.28
C GLY A 205 1.66 15.64 13.24
N GLN A 206 1.94 16.31 12.11
CA GLN A 206 1.00 16.60 11.03
C GLN A 206 0.77 15.38 10.13
N VAL A 207 1.66 14.38 10.18
CA VAL A 207 1.59 13.15 9.38
C VAL A 207 1.02 12.01 10.20
N ILE A 208 -0.01 11.36 9.69
CA ILE A 208 -0.49 10.04 10.11
C ILE A 208 0.13 9.02 9.15
N LEU A 209 0.93 8.06 9.66
CA LEU A 209 1.47 6.99 8.85
C LEU A 209 0.64 5.72 9.02
N CYS A 210 0.18 5.14 7.90
CA CYS A 210 -0.57 3.90 7.83
C CYS A 210 0.24 2.82 7.11
N SER A 211 0.29 1.60 7.66
CA SER A 211 0.96 0.48 7.00
C SER A 211 0.39 -0.88 7.44
N SER A 212 0.91 -1.97 6.88
CA SER A 212 0.57 -3.35 7.30
C SER A 212 1.56 -4.39 6.76
N PHE A 213 1.52 -5.59 7.33
CA PHE A 213 2.25 -6.75 6.82
C PHE A 213 1.60 -7.42 5.59
N SER A 214 0.49 -6.90 5.08
CA SER A 214 -0.28 -7.56 4.01
C SER A 214 0.44 -7.67 2.67
N LYS A 215 1.36 -6.75 2.37
CA LYS A 215 2.12 -6.77 1.11
C LYS A 215 3.54 -7.27 1.28
N SER A 216 4.08 -7.12 2.48
CA SER A 216 5.45 -7.48 2.78
C SER A 216 5.60 -8.89 3.38
N LEU A 217 4.57 -9.47 4.02
CA LEU A 217 4.66 -10.78 4.67
C LEU A 217 3.49 -11.71 4.32
N SER A 218 2.27 -11.39 4.79
CA SER A 218 1.09 -12.21 4.52
C SER A 218 -0.19 -11.40 4.60
N ARG A 219 -1.06 -11.59 3.61
CA ARG A 219 -2.38 -10.95 3.53
C ARG A 219 -3.35 -11.47 4.59
N ASP A 220 -3.12 -12.70 5.05
CA ASP A 220 -4.00 -13.42 5.96
C ASP A 220 -3.87 -12.97 7.42
N LEU A 221 -2.74 -12.40 7.80
CA LEU A 221 -2.49 -11.89 9.16
C LEU A 221 -3.49 -10.84 9.60
N ARG A 222 -3.98 -10.02 8.68
CA ARG A 222 -4.88 -8.89 8.97
C ARG A 222 -4.35 -7.98 10.09
N ILE A 223 -3.04 -7.74 10.11
CA ILE A 223 -2.36 -6.82 11.02
C ILE A 223 -1.77 -5.65 10.23
N GLY A 224 -2.18 -4.45 10.62
CA GLY A 224 -1.63 -3.17 10.22
C GLY A 224 -1.40 -2.28 11.43
N TRP A 225 -0.96 -1.07 11.21
CA TRP A 225 -0.73 -0.08 12.27
C TRP A 225 -0.88 1.35 11.77
N VAL A 226 -1.07 2.24 12.73
CA VAL A 226 -1.07 3.69 12.54
C VAL A 226 -0.09 4.32 13.51
N PHE A 227 0.77 5.23 13.04
CA PHE A 227 1.43 6.23 13.86
C PHE A 227 0.60 7.50 13.77
N GLY A 228 -0.20 7.76 14.79
CA GLY A 228 -1.34 8.69 14.72
C GLY A 228 -0.98 10.19 14.76
N GLY A 229 0.24 10.58 15.17
CA GLY A 229 0.60 11.98 15.34
C GLY A 229 -0.38 12.72 16.27
N LYS A 230 -0.81 13.93 15.90
CA LYS A 230 -1.78 14.74 16.65
C LYS A 230 -3.13 14.06 16.87
N TRP A 231 -3.49 13.09 16.05
CA TRP A 231 -4.80 12.43 16.06
C TRP A 231 -4.78 11.05 16.74
N HIS A 232 -3.67 10.69 17.42
CA HIS A 232 -3.47 9.34 17.98
C HIS A 232 -4.63 8.92 18.89
N ASP A 233 -5.04 9.78 19.83
CA ASP A 233 -6.11 9.46 20.81
C ASP A 233 -7.45 9.23 20.10
N LYS A 234 -7.79 10.08 19.13
CA LYS A 234 -9.01 9.92 18.34
C LYS A 234 -8.99 8.66 17.47
N ILE A 235 -7.85 8.33 16.89
CA ILE A 235 -7.64 7.09 16.13
C ILE A 235 -7.83 5.87 17.04
N THR A 236 -7.27 5.88 18.24
CA THR A 236 -7.41 4.79 19.23
C THR A 236 -8.87 4.63 19.67
N GLN A 237 -9.59 5.73 19.89
CA GLN A 237 -11.02 5.70 20.17
C GLN A 237 -11.83 5.11 19.00
N LEU A 238 -11.54 5.52 17.77
CA LEU A 238 -12.21 5.00 16.58
C LEU A 238 -11.88 3.51 16.35
N LYS A 239 -10.65 3.10 16.66
CA LYS A 239 -10.27 1.69 16.63
C LYS A 239 -11.09 0.85 17.60
N LEU A 240 -11.32 1.34 18.81
CA LEU A 240 -12.17 0.65 19.80
C LEU A 240 -13.61 0.45 19.25
N VAL A 241 -14.19 1.47 18.62
CA VAL A 241 -15.55 1.40 18.08
C VAL A 241 -15.65 0.50 16.84
N THR A 242 -14.63 0.50 15.97
CA THR A 242 -14.69 -0.21 14.68
C THR A 242 -14.20 -1.64 14.75
N GLN A 243 -13.37 -1.98 15.74
CA GLN A 243 -12.76 -3.32 15.82
C GLN A 243 -12.40 -3.74 17.26
N LEU A 244 -13.01 -3.26 18.31
CA LEU A 244 -12.70 -3.59 19.71
C LEU A 244 -11.21 -3.90 19.96
N SER A 245 -10.73 -5.12 19.66
CA SER A 245 -9.33 -5.53 19.76
C SER A 245 -8.91 -6.41 18.56
N SER A 246 -7.62 -6.52 18.31
CA SER A 246 -7.03 -7.48 17.38
C SER A 246 -6.65 -8.78 18.10
N SER A 247 -6.54 -9.91 17.37
CA SER A 247 -6.17 -11.21 17.95
C SER A 247 -4.84 -11.13 18.72
N GLU A 248 -4.86 -11.38 20.03
CA GLU A 248 -3.66 -11.36 20.88
C GLU A 248 -2.62 -12.37 20.45
N SER A 249 -3.03 -13.62 20.20
CA SER A 249 -2.12 -14.68 19.79
C SER A 249 -1.43 -14.36 18.45
N THR A 250 -2.15 -13.74 17.52
CA THR A 250 -1.56 -13.28 16.26
C THR A 250 -0.53 -12.18 16.51
N GLN A 251 -0.86 -11.21 17.36
CA GLN A 251 0.06 -10.13 17.69
C GLN A 251 1.32 -10.63 18.41
N GLN A 252 1.18 -11.50 19.40
CA GLN A 252 2.32 -12.07 20.15
C GLN A 252 3.22 -12.96 19.30
N GLY A 253 2.62 -13.81 18.46
CA GLY A 253 3.40 -14.65 17.53
C GLY A 253 4.17 -13.82 16.52
N LEU A 254 3.55 -12.76 16.01
CA LEU A 254 4.17 -11.81 15.07
C LEU A 254 5.26 -10.96 15.76
N ALA A 255 5.05 -10.51 17.01
CA ALA A 255 6.07 -9.81 17.78
C ALA A 255 7.32 -10.67 17.92
N THR A 256 7.18 -11.94 18.31
CA THR A 256 8.30 -12.88 18.42
C THR A 256 9.02 -13.06 17.07
N PHE A 257 8.26 -13.18 15.97
CA PHE A 257 8.83 -13.32 14.62
C PHE A 257 9.67 -12.10 14.20
N LEU A 258 9.23 -10.88 14.57
CA LEU A 258 10.00 -9.66 14.33
C LEU A 258 11.26 -9.59 15.23
N GLU A 259 11.11 -9.81 16.54
CA GLU A 259 12.18 -9.71 17.54
C GLU A 259 13.35 -10.68 17.26
N GLU A 260 13.03 -11.90 16.81
CA GLU A 260 14.04 -12.90 16.42
C GLU A 260 14.67 -12.61 15.05
N GLY A 261 14.27 -11.50 14.39
CA GLY A 261 14.84 -11.03 13.13
C GLY A 261 14.42 -11.87 11.90
N HIS A 262 13.41 -12.73 12.04
CA HIS A 262 12.90 -13.55 10.93
C HIS A 262 12.29 -12.69 9.83
N TYR A 263 11.52 -11.66 10.19
CA TYR A 263 10.92 -10.73 9.23
C TYR A 263 11.99 -10.01 8.39
N ARG A 264 13.02 -9.47 9.02
CA ARG A 264 14.10 -8.75 8.31
C ARG A 264 14.85 -9.66 7.32
N ARG A 265 15.15 -10.90 7.74
CA ARG A 265 15.79 -11.88 6.83
C ARG A 265 14.90 -12.21 5.65
N TYR A 266 13.61 -12.40 5.91
CA TYR A 266 12.63 -12.68 4.88
C TYR A 266 12.52 -11.51 3.87
N ILE A 267 12.37 -10.27 4.35
CA ILE A 267 12.29 -9.09 3.48
C ILE A 267 13.53 -8.94 2.61
N ALA A 268 14.74 -9.16 3.17
CA ALA A 268 15.98 -9.09 2.40
C ALA A 268 16.03 -10.10 1.24
N GLN A 269 15.46 -11.29 1.41
CA GLN A 269 15.31 -12.27 0.32
C GLN A 269 14.20 -11.87 -0.65
N GLN A 270 13.05 -11.44 -0.15
CA GLN A 270 11.90 -11.08 -0.94
C GLN A 270 12.17 -9.93 -1.91
N VAL A 271 12.87 -8.89 -1.48
CA VAL A 271 13.19 -7.73 -2.34
C VAL A 271 14.12 -8.12 -3.50
N ASN A 272 15.07 -9.04 -3.28
CA ASN A 272 15.91 -9.56 -4.36
C ASN A 272 15.09 -10.39 -5.36
N THR A 273 14.17 -11.21 -4.86
CA THR A 273 13.23 -11.97 -5.70
C THR A 273 12.36 -11.04 -6.53
N LEU A 274 11.76 -10.02 -5.91
CA LEU A 274 10.92 -9.03 -6.60
C LEU A 274 11.72 -8.26 -7.67
N LYS A 275 12.96 -7.87 -7.36
CA LYS A 275 13.84 -7.20 -8.32
C LYS A 275 14.14 -8.07 -9.55
N GLN A 276 14.34 -9.38 -9.34
CA GLN A 276 14.55 -10.32 -10.45
C GLN A 276 13.26 -10.51 -11.27
N GLN A 277 12.13 -10.73 -10.59
CA GLN A 277 10.81 -10.87 -11.24
C GLN A 277 10.41 -9.63 -12.04
N GLN A 278 10.75 -8.43 -11.56
CA GLN A 278 10.58 -7.19 -12.31
C GLN A 278 11.40 -7.21 -13.60
N ARG A 279 12.69 -7.56 -13.53
CA ARG A 279 13.58 -7.65 -14.70
C ARG A 279 13.07 -8.65 -15.73
N ASP A 280 12.62 -9.82 -15.27
CA ASP A 280 12.12 -10.87 -16.16
C ASP A 280 10.87 -10.38 -16.90
N LEU A 281 9.94 -9.70 -16.19
CA LEU A 281 8.75 -9.12 -16.80
C LEU A 281 9.11 -8.00 -17.80
N MET A 282 10.02 -7.11 -17.44
CA MET A 282 10.51 -6.04 -18.33
C MET A 282 11.12 -6.63 -19.62
N THR A 283 11.97 -7.64 -19.47
CA THR A 283 12.58 -8.34 -20.62
C THR A 283 11.51 -8.92 -21.54
N LEU A 284 10.46 -9.52 -21.00
CA LEU A 284 9.33 -10.03 -21.79
C LEU A 284 8.62 -8.90 -22.55
N LEU A 285 8.34 -7.79 -21.87
CA LEU A 285 7.66 -6.63 -22.45
C LEU A 285 8.49 -5.99 -23.57
N ASP A 286 9.78 -5.77 -23.34
CA ASP A 286 10.70 -5.16 -24.31
C ASP A 286 10.90 -6.05 -25.54
N THR A 287 10.94 -7.37 -25.35
CA THR A 287 11.12 -8.32 -26.46
C THR A 287 9.93 -8.33 -27.43
N HIS A 288 8.73 -8.10 -26.93
CA HIS A 288 7.52 -8.29 -27.73
C HIS A 288 6.77 -7.00 -28.08
N TRP A 289 6.89 -5.92 -27.28
CA TRP A 289 6.02 -4.74 -27.39
C TRP A 289 6.73 -3.40 -27.15
N SER A 290 8.05 -3.32 -27.24
CA SER A 290 8.86 -2.12 -26.95
C SER A 290 8.44 -0.86 -27.72
N ASP A 291 7.87 -1.03 -28.92
CA ASP A 291 7.38 0.02 -29.80
C ASP A 291 5.88 0.38 -29.60
N LYS A 292 5.16 -0.44 -28.84
CA LYS A 292 3.70 -0.35 -28.66
C LYS A 292 3.26 0.07 -27.27
N ILE A 293 4.14 -0.03 -26.27
CA ILE A 293 3.82 0.27 -24.89
C ILE A 293 4.92 1.10 -24.22
N ARG A 294 4.55 1.82 -23.19
CA ARG A 294 5.48 2.45 -22.23
C ARG A 294 5.17 1.95 -20.84
N TYR A 295 6.15 1.90 -19.95
CA TYR A 295 5.92 1.50 -18.57
C TYR A 295 6.91 2.14 -17.60
N THR A 296 6.53 2.22 -16.32
CA THR A 296 7.35 2.79 -15.27
C THR A 296 8.41 1.80 -14.76
N HIS A 297 9.58 2.34 -14.40
CA HIS A 297 10.71 1.59 -13.83
C HIS A 297 10.81 1.87 -12.33
N ALA A 298 10.11 1.09 -11.50
CA ALA A 298 10.14 1.27 -10.05
C ALA A 298 11.44 0.73 -9.42
N GLN A 299 11.92 1.40 -8.40
CA GLN A 299 13.08 0.97 -7.58
C GLN A 299 12.64 0.20 -6.32
N GLY A 300 11.45 -0.32 -6.32
CA GLY A 300 10.83 -1.05 -5.22
C GLY A 300 9.35 -1.31 -5.47
N GLY A 301 8.64 -1.76 -4.44
CA GLY A 301 7.22 -2.10 -4.56
C GLY A 301 6.98 -3.40 -5.31
N ILE A 302 5.81 -3.52 -5.94
CA ILE A 302 5.35 -4.77 -6.56
C ILE A 302 4.72 -4.61 -7.94
N SER A 303 4.61 -3.39 -8.46
CA SER A 303 3.86 -3.11 -9.69
C SER A 303 4.56 -2.09 -10.57
N MET A 304 4.21 -2.12 -11.85
CA MET A 304 4.54 -1.14 -12.86
C MET A 304 3.27 -0.63 -13.54
N TRP A 305 3.30 0.59 -13.99
CA TRP A 305 2.24 1.27 -14.70
C TRP A 305 2.51 1.21 -16.18
N VAL A 306 1.63 0.61 -16.95
CA VAL A 306 1.79 0.41 -18.39
C VAL A 306 0.83 1.31 -19.13
N GLU A 307 1.36 2.09 -20.05
CA GLU A 307 0.65 2.96 -20.98
C GLU A 307 0.59 2.31 -22.35
N LEU A 308 -0.60 2.31 -22.93
CA LEU A 308 -0.92 1.86 -24.27
C LEU A 308 -1.27 3.06 -25.15
N ASP A 309 -1.49 2.84 -26.44
CA ASP A 309 -2.02 3.85 -27.34
C ASP A 309 -3.35 4.43 -26.82
N GLU A 310 -3.55 5.74 -26.99
CA GLU A 310 -4.71 6.48 -26.46
C GLU A 310 -6.06 5.98 -27.00
N THR A 311 -6.08 5.31 -28.14
CA THR A 311 -7.28 4.68 -28.74
C THR A 311 -7.75 3.44 -27.97
N ILE A 312 -6.90 2.85 -27.14
CA ILE A 312 -7.18 1.62 -26.39
C ILE A 312 -7.88 1.97 -25.08
N ASN A 313 -8.99 1.27 -24.79
CA ASN A 313 -9.67 1.41 -23.52
C ASN A 313 -9.63 0.08 -22.75
N THR A 314 -8.73 -0.01 -21.78
CA THR A 314 -8.49 -1.22 -20.99
C THR A 314 -9.72 -1.69 -20.22
N GLN A 315 -10.56 -0.78 -19.74
CA GLN A 315 -11.78 -1.14 -19.03
C GLN A 315 -12.82 -1.77 -19.96
N ARG A 316 -12.98 -1.24 -21.19
CA ARG A 316 -13.89 -1.83 -22.20
C ARG A 316 -13.40 -3.20 -22.65
N SER A 317 -12.08 -3.40 -22.71
CA SER A 317 -11.48 -4.68 -23.10
C SER A 317 -11.46 -5.72 -21.98
N TYR A 318 -11.84 -5.36 -20.74
CA TYR A 318 -11.75 -6.24 -19.58
C TYR A 318 -12.45 -7.59 -19.76
N ASN A 319 -13.69 -7.58 -20.25
CA ASN A 319 -14.46 -8.83 -20.46
C ASN A 319 -13.82 -9.73 -21.51
N LYS A 320 -13.32 -9.15 -22.62
CA LYS A 320 -12.61 -9.91 -23.66
C LYS A 320 -11.34 -10.58 -23.11
N VAL A 321 -10.59 -9.87 -22.27
CA VAL A 321 -9.39 -10.42 -21.60
C VAL A 321 -9.79 -11.53 -20.63
N LEU A 322 -10.87 -11.34 -19.86
CA LEU A 322 -11.39 -12.34 -18.92
C LEU A 322 -11.84 -13.63 -19.63
N GLU A 323 -12.46 -13.53 -20.81
CA GLU A 323 -12.84 -14.67 -21.67
C GLU A 323 -11.62 -15.50 -22.11
N GLN A 324 -10.44 -14.88 -22.21
CA GLN A 324 -9.16 -15.58 -22.46
C GLN A 324 -8.56 -16.23 -21.21
N GLY A 325 -9.27 -16.20 -20.08
CA GLY A 325 -8.80 -16.73 -18.78
C GLY A 325 -7.72 -15.86 -18.12
N VAL A 326 -7.69 -14.55 -18.42
CA VAL A 326 -6.72 -13.61 -17.84
C VAL A 326 -7.45 -12.51 -17.06
N ILE A 327 -6.92 -12.17 -15.90
CA ILE A 327 -7.41 -11.07 -15.07
C ILE A 327 -6.41 -9.91 -15.19
N MET A 328 -6.88 -8.72 -15.54
CA MET A 328 -6.07 -7.50 -15.56
C MET A 328 -6.65 -6.42 -14.63
N THR A 329 -5.86 -5.40 -14.34
CA THR A 329 -6.29 -4.24 -13.55
C THR A 329 -6.28 -3.00 -14.44
N PRO A 330 -7.46 -2.56 -14.96
CA PRO A 330 -7.57 -1.37 -15.82
C PRO A 330 -7.15 -0.10 -15.11
N GLY A 331 -6.58 0.84 -15.86
CA GLY A 331 -6.06 2.10 -15.33
C GLY A 331 -7.13 3.02 -14.76
N SER A 332 -8.33 3.04 -15.35
CA SER A 332 -9.44 3.87 -14.87
C SER A 332 -9.89 3.59 -13.43
N LEU A 333 -9.52 2.44 -12.85
CA LEU A 333 -9.78 2.14 -11.43
C LEU A 333 -8.96 3.01 -10.47
N PHE A 334 -7.86 3.61 -10.95
CA PHE A 334 -6.96 4.41 -10.14
C PHE A 334 -7.23 5.92 -10.21
N SER A 335 -8.41 6.31 -10.71
CA SER A 335 -8.85 7.70 -10.80
C SER A 335 -10.31 7.83 -10.40
N ALA A 336 -10.65 8.84 -9.62
CA ALA A 336 -12.02 9.19 -9.26
C ALA A 336 -12.76 9.84 -10.45
N SER A 337 -12.04 10.53 -11.33
CA SER A 337 -12.58 11.18 -12.53
C SER A 337 -12.60 10.30 -13.78
N GLY A 338 -12.14 9.02 -13.68
CA GLY A 338 -12.14 8.06 -14.78
C GLY A 338 -11.08 8.30 -15.85
N GLN A 339 -9.95 8.90 -15.47
CA GLN A 339 -8.75 9.05 -16.30
C GLN A 339 -8.07 7.71 -16.56
N TYR A 340 -6.91 7.72 -17.21
CA TYR A 340 -6.03 6.55 -17.46
C TYR A 340 -6.73 5.37 -18.18
N LYS A 341 -7.59 5.69 -19.17
CA LYS A 341 -8.37 4.68 -19.89
C LYS A 341 -7.48 3.71 -20.70
N ASN A 342 -6.36 4.22 -21.21
CA ASN A 342 -5.35 3.46 -21.97
C ASN A 342 -4.23 2.87 -21.11
N PHE A 343 -4.38 2.90 -19.79
CA PHE A 343 -3.39 2.35 -18.87
C PHE A 343 -3.85 1.05 -18.24
N LEU A 344 -2.89 0.28 -17.73
CA LEU A 344 -3.13 -0.86 -16.85
C LEU A 344 -1.99 -1.02 -15.86
N ARG A 345 -2.28 -1.62 -14.70
CA ARG A 345 -1.25 -2.02 -13.75
C ARG A 345 -0.84 -3.47 -14.00
N LEU A 346 0.47 -3.70 -14.15
CA LEU A 346 1.09 -5.02 -14.06
C LEU A 346 1.80 -5.18 -12.72
N SER A 347 1.79 -6.38 -12.13
CA SER A 347 2.57 -6.69 -10.96
C SER A 347 3.66 -7.70 -11.27
N TYR A 348 4.74 -7.61 -10.52
CA TYR A 348 5.82 -8.59 -10.55
C TYR A 348 5.96 -9.37 -9.24
N ILE A 349 4.88 -9.43 -8.42
CA ILE A 349 4.87 -10.19 -7.16
C ILE A 349 4.92 -11.72 -7.36
N HIS A 350 4.60 -12.18 -8.55
CA HIS A 350 4.63 -13.59 -8.91
C HIS A 350 5.72 -13.88 -9.94
N PRO A 351 6.36 -15.05 -9.88
CA PRO A 351 7.38 -15.45 -10.85
C PRO A 351 6.79 -15.51 -12.28
N LEU A 352 7.60 -15.20 -13.26
CA LEU A 352 7.23 -15.23 -14.67
C LEU A 352 7.34 -16.68 -15.21
N THR A 353 6.44 -17.55 -14.72
CA THR A 353 6.30 -18.94 -15.23
C THR A 353 5.83 -18.94 -16.68
N GLU A 354 6.00 -20.07 -17.40
CA GLU A 354 5.49 -20.24 -18.78
C GLU A 354 4.00 -19.91 -18.87
N GLN A 355 3.20 -20.38 -17.89
CA GLN A 355 1.77 -20.08 -17.82
C GLN A 355 1.51 -18.58 -17.69
N ARG A 356 2.30 -17.87 -16.88
CA ARG A 356 2.16 -16.43 -16.72
C ARG A 356 2.64 -15.67 -17.94
N GLN A 357 3.72 -16.09 -18.59
CA GLN A 357 4.16 -15.53 -19.86
C GLN A 357 3.07 -15.66 -20.94
N ALA A 358 2.44 -16.85 -21.04
CA ALA A 358 1.32 -17.07 -21.95
C ALA A 358 0.13 -16.16 -21.62
N ALA A 359 -0.18 -15.93 -20.32
CA ALA A 359 -1.23 -15.02 -19.91
C ALA A 359 -0.91 -13.55 -20.27
N VAL A 360 0.34 -13.10 -20.10
CA VAL A 360 0.79 -11.77 -20.53
C VAL A 360 0.66 -11.63 -22.06
N LYS A 361 1.06 -12.62 -22.83
CA LYS A 361 0.91 -12.60 -24.30
C LYS A 361 -0.55 -12.49 -24.71
N LYS A 362 -1.43 -13.33 -24.18
CA LYS A 362 -2.88 -13.26 -24.44
C LYS A 362 -3.47 -11.89 -24.09
N LEU A 363 -3.04 -11.29 -22.98
CA LEU A 363 -3.48 -9.95 -22.60
C LEU A 363 -3.18 -8.94 -23.70
N PHE A 364 -1.92 -8.87 -24.14
CA PHE A 364 -1.50 -7.89 -25.12
C PHE A 364 -2.03 -8.22 -26.53
N ASP A 365 -2.22 -9.49 -26.90
CA ASP A 365 -2.90 -9.88 -28.13
C ASP A 365 -4.33 -9.35 -28.19
N VAL A 366 -5.06 -9.35 -27.06
CA VAL A 366 -6.43 -8.80 -26.99
C VAL A 366 -6.43 -7.27 -26.98
N LEU A 367 -5.44 -6.63 -26.38
CA LEU A 367 -5.39 -5.17 -26.22
C LEU A 367 -4.82 -4.46 -27.46
N LEU A 368 -3.89 -5.08 -28.16
CA LEU A 368 -3.17 -4.47 -29.28
C LEU A 368 -3.66 -4.96 -30.66
N GLY A 369 -4.57 -5.98 -30.69
CA GLY A 369 -5.23 -6.50 -31.91
C GLY A 369 -4.34 -7.38 -32.68
#